data_0929d6521d3d4c738a4736811d842311
#
_entry.id   0929d6521d3d4c738a4736811d842311
#
_cell.length_a   1.000
_cell.length_b   1.000
_cell.length_c   1.000
_cell.angle_alpha   90.00
_cell.angle_beta   90.00
_cell.angle_gamma   90.00
#
_symmetry.space_group_name_H-M   'P 1'
#
loop_
_entity.id
_entity.type
_entity.pdbx_description
1 polymer ?
#
loop_
_entity_poly.entity_id
_entity_poly.type
_entity_poly.pdbx_seq_one_letter_code
_entity_poly.pdbx_strand_id
1 'polypeptide(L)'
;MKVKLKISLLAVALLLAALSNAQERYENETRVTRILFILDASGSMKTEWDGSDRFKIATRLLAKVVDSIEKVNRDVEFGLRVYGHQSPRQLKDCEDSKLEVPFNKYNSSNVTSRLSELKPQGHTPIAYSIYQSLQDFPNDPYAKNAIVLITDGLENCEGDICALGLELEKKHITMKPFIIGMGLDSLEQVSFECIGTYLDAGNAKAFSHALGVVISQATNNTSTHVNLIKNTGKPNETNVEMTFYNAHSNEIRYNLMHTLDKTGIPDTIYLNPLGKYDLQVHTIPPVGKTDIELNPGKHNIIGLDAHLGKLKLGWNKVELKSNVQCLIRRQNVDTTLYVQDLNTSVRYLTGKYDLEFLTIPRRIFEGVELFQSKTTEIKLPNQGKLRLIASEPGFTSIYEKRNGVYEKVYDCYLLGKRELLNVLPGKYLIVYKPKSSYDCEITSEKYINISSNVMLTVTL
;
A
#
# COMPACT_ATOMS: atom_id res chain seq x y z
N MET A 1 0.66 53.86 14.52
CA MET A 1 0.65 52.69 13.57
C MET A 1 1.67 51.61 13.93
N LYS A 2 2.89 51.92 14.38
CA LYS A 2 3.95 50.93 14.72
C LYS A 2 3.66 50.04 15.96
N VAL A 3 2.84 50.46 16.91
CA VAL A 3 2.50 49.67 18.13
C VAL A 3 1.48 48.59 17.84
N LYS A 4 0.45 48.88 17.02
CA LYS A 4 -0.57 47.89 16.64
C LYS A 4 -0.01 46.72 15.80
N LEU A 5 1.03 46.98 14.99
CA LEU A 5 1.69 45.97 14.18
C LEU A 5 2.52 44.98 15.04
N LYS A 6 3.19 45.54 16.11
CA LYS A 6 3.99 44.69 17.03
C LYS A 6 3.10 43.75 17.90
N ILE A 7 1.93 44.25 18.32
CA ILE A 7 0.96 43.43 19.10
C ILE A 7 0.36 42.31 18.22
N SER A 8 0.07 42.59 16.95
CA SER A 8 -0.41 41.57 16.00
C SER A 8 0.64 40.48 15.72
N LEU A 9 1.91 40.82 15.56
CA LEU A 9 3.01 39.89 15.36
C LEU A 9 3.26 39.00 16.60
N LEU A 10 3.13 39.57 17.80
CA LEU A 10 3.27 38.81 19.04
C LEU A 10 2.13 37.82 19.25
N ALA A 11 0.89 38.19 18.91
CA ALA A 11 -0.27 37.33 18.97
C ALA A 11 -0.17 36.17 17.98
N VAL A 12 0.33 36.42 16.76
CA VAL A 12 0.55 35.34 15.75
C VAL A 12 1.68 34.40 16.19
N ALA A 13 2.76 34.92 16.78
CA ALA A 13 3.85 34.11 17.31
C ALA A 13 3.41 33.25 18.49
N LEU A 14 2.56 33.76 19.39
CA LEU A 14 1.95 32.98 20.47
C LEU A 14 0.97 31.92 19.98
N LEU A 15 0.20 32.20 18.91
CA LEU A 15 -0.69 31.22 18.29
C LEU A 15 0.11 30.09 17.61
N LEU A 16 1.19 30.41 16.92
CA LEU A 16 2.08 29.43 16.30
C LEU A 16 2.81 28.57 17.33
N ALA A 17 3.24 29.17 18.46
CA ALA A 17 3.83 28.43 19.57
C ALA A 17 2.81 27.53 20.29
N ALA A 18 1.55 27.93 20.39
CA ALA A 18 0.47 27.11 20.94
C ALA A 18 0.10 25.95 20.01
N LEU A 19 0.16 26.16 18.69
CA LEU A 19 -0.07 25.11 17.69
C LEU A 19 1.07 24.08 17.65
N SER A 20 2.35 24.52 17.77
CA SER A 20 3.47 23.59 17.86
C SER A 20 3.45 22.76 19.15
N ASN A 21 3.13 23.37 20.29
CA ASN A 21 2.95 22.64 21.55
C ASN A 21 1.73 21.69 21.56
N ALA A 22 0.68 22.00 20.77
CA ALA A 22 -0.45 21.11 20.58
C ALA A 22 -0.07 19.90 19.73
N GLN A 23 0.79 20.11 18.73
CA GLN A 23 1.26 19.04 17.85
C GLN A 23 2.24 18.08 18.56
N GLU A 24 3.15 18.61 19.40
CA GLU A 24 4.01 17.78 20.26
C GLU A 24 3.24 17.02 21.35
N ARG A 25 2.13 17.58 21.89
CA ARG A 25 1.23 16.85 22.79
C ARG A 25 0.51 15.69 22.10
N TYR A 26 0.19 15.84 20.82
CA TYR A 26 -0.50 14.80 20.05
C TYR A 26 0.39 13.59 19.74
N GLU A 27 1.71 13.78 19.64
CA GLU A 27 2.67 12.69 19.41
C GLU A 27 3.08 11.94 20.68
N ASN A 28 2.90 12.54 21.88
CA ASN A 28 3.35 11.99 23.16
C ASN A 28 2.24 11.46 24.08
N GLU A 29 0.97 11.45 23.66
CA GLU A 29 -0.05 10.72 24.42
C GLU A 29 0.16 9.22 24.25
N THR A 30 0.68 8.60 25.31
CA THR A 30 0.80 7.13 25.43
C THR A 30 -0.58 6.51 25.24
N ARG A 31 -0.79 5.94 24.05
CA ARG A 31 -2.05 5.29 23.69
C ARG A 31 -2.19 4.03 24.55
N VAL A 32 -3.20 3.99 25.38
CA VAL A 32 -3.53 2.80 26.18
C VAL A 32 -3.80 1.63 25.24
N THR A 33 -3.18 0.49 25.48
CA THR A 33 -3.48 -0.76 24.79
C THR A 33 -4.38 -1.62 25.69
N ARG A 34 -5.57 -1.97 25.21
CA ARG A 34 -6.52 -2.85 25.90
C ARG A 34 -6.54 -4.21 25.25
N ILE A 35 -6.30 -5.24 26.04
CA ILE A 35 -6.34 -6.63 25.60
C ILE A 35 -7.44 -7.35 26.36
N LEU A 36 -8.50 -7.74 25.67
CA LEU A 36 -9.55 -8.58 26.21
C LEU A 36 -9.24 -10.04 25.89
N PHE A 37 -9.02 -10.82 26.91
CA PHE A 37 -8.99 -12.27 26.78
C PHE A 37 -10.40 -12.83 26.83
N ILE A 38 -10.80 -13.60 25.84
CA ILE A 38 -12.03 -14.40 25.84
C ILE A 38 -11.59 -15.84 25.99
N LEU A 39 -11.87 -16.43 27.13
CA LEU A 39 -11.42 -17.79 27.49
C LEU A 39 -12.58 -18.77 27.39
N ASP A 40 -12.36 -19.83 26.65
CA ASP A 40 -13.23 -21.00 26.61
C ASP A 40 -13.16 -21.77 27.95
N ALA A 41 -14.30 -21.94 28.57
CA ALA A 41 -14.50 -22.82 29.71
C ALA A 41 -15.65 -23.81 29.48
N SER A 42 -15.82 -24.22 28.19
CA SER A 42 -16.74 -25.28 27.82
C SER A 42 -16.29 -26.65 28.30
N GLY A 43 -17.19 -27.63 28.21
CA GLY A 43 -16.90 -28.97 28.71
C GLY A 43 -15.75 -29.69 28.01
N SER A 44 -15.44 -29.36 26.76
CA SER A 44 -14.30 -29.91 25.97
C SER A 44 -12.94 -29.51 26.53
N MET A 45 -12.83 -28.36 27.16
CA MET A 45 -11.60 -27.89 27.79
C MET A 45 -11.10 -28.78 28.95
N LYS A 46 -11.92 -29.73 29.42
CA LYS A 46 -11.48 -30.79 30.35
C LYS A 46 -10.67 -31.91 29.69
N THR A 47 -10.61 -31.94 28.38
CA THR A 47 -9.88 -32.99 27.62
C THR A 47 -8.40 -32.92 27.98
N GLU A 48 -7.79 -34.09 28.20
CA GLU A 48 -6.37 -34.23 28.44
C GLU A 48 -5.55 -33.74 27.20
N TRP A 49 -4.55 -32.94 27.48
CA TRP A 49 -3.71 -32.35 26.47
C TRP A 49 -2.34 -31.99 27.08
N ASP A 50 -1.26 -32.47 26.46
CA ASP A 50 0.11 -32.19 26.86
C ASP A 50 0.39 -32.39 28.37
N GLY A 51 -0.13 -33.50 28.93
CA GLY A 51 0.08 -33.92 30.33
C GLY A 51 -0.81 -33.24 31.36
N SER A 52 -1.84 -32.49 30.96
CA SER A 52 -2.88 -31.94 31.87
C SER A 52 -4.16 -31.71 31.05
N ASP A 53 -5.22 -31.15 31.66
CA ASP A 53 -6.36 -30.69 30.87
C ASP A 53 -6.05 -29.31 30.20
N ARG A 54 -6.71 -29.09 29.04
CA ARG A 54 -6.55 -27.87 28.22
C ARG A 54 -6.80 -26.62 29.06
N PHE A 55 -7.84 -26.63 29.90
CA PHE A 55 -8.21 -25.48 30.70
C PHE A 55 -7.11 -25.09 31.70
N LYS A 56 -6.54 -26.06 32.43
CA LYS A 56 -5.45 -25.81 33.37
C LYS A 56 -4.20 -25.29 32.69
N ILE A 57 -3.88 -25.80 31.51
CA ILE A 57 -2.74 -25.31 30.71
C ILE A 57 -2.99 -23.87 30.27
N ALA A 58 -4.16 -23.59 29.69
CA ALA A 58 -4.54 -22.27 29.21
C ALA A 58 -4.51 -21.22 30.33
N THR A 59 -5.17 -21.50 31.47
CA THR A 59 -5.23 -20.59 32.62
C THR A 59 -3.85 -20.32 33.21
N ARG A 60 -3.03 -21.37 33.37
CA ARG A 60 -1.67 -21.22 33.92
C ARG A 60 -0.76 -20.39 33.02
N LEU A 61 -0.82 -20.59 31.69
CA LEU A 61 0.00 -19.84 30.72
C LEU A 61 -0.50 -18.42 30.58
N LEU A 62 -1.81 -18.20 30.56
CA LEU A 62 -2.40 -16.88 30.49
C LEU A 62 -2.03 -16.05 31.74
N ALA A 63 -2.12 -16.61 32.93
CA ALA A 63 -1.71 -15.94 34.16
C ALA A 63 -0.24 -15.50 34.14
N LYS A 64 0.67 -16.38 33.68
CA LYS A 64 2.09 -16.05 33.54
C LYS A 64 2.33 -14.90 32.56
N VAL A 65 1.62 -14.91 31.48
CA VAL A 65 1.80 -13.92 30.42
C VAL A 65 1.28 -12.55 30.86
N VAL A 66 0.09 -12.48 31.44
CA VAL A 66 -0.49 -11.22 31.97
C VAL A 66 0.44 -10.59 33.01
N ASP A 67 0.96 -11.39 33.95
CA ASP A 67 1.95 -10.93 34.95
C ASP A 67 3.26 -10.43 34.34
N SER A 68 3.74 -11.12 33.29
CA SER A 68 4.98 -10.73 32.60
C SER A 68 4.84 -9.41 31.84
N ILE A 69 3.68 -9.17 31.19
CA ILE A 69 3.44 -7.95 30.41
C ILE A 69 3.31 -6.75 31.35
N GLU A 70 2.55 -6.88 32.41
CA GLU A 70 2.33 -5.79 33.36
C GLU A 70 3.66 -5.29 34.00
N LYS A 71 4.63 -6.18 34.17
CA LYS A 71 5.96 -5.82 34.64
C LYS A 71 6.78 -5.02 33.65
N VAL A 72 6.56 -5.23 32.34
CA VAL A 72 7.34 -4.62 31.25
C VAL A 72 6.65 -3.40 30.66
N ASN A 73 5.32 -3.43 30.54
CA ASN A 73 4.53 -2.37 29.90
C ASN A 73 3.36 -1.94 30.78
N ARG A 74 3.47 -0.76 31.38
CA ARG A 74 2.46 -0.18 32.30
C ARG A 74 1.27 0.49 31.59
N ASP A 75 1.32 0.62 30.28
CA ASP A 75 0.25 1.24 29.47
C ASP A 75 -0.68 0.20 28.83
N VAL A 76 -0.67 -1.03 29.34
CA VAL A 76 -1.58 -2.11 28.97
C VAL A 76 -2.64 -2.32 30.04
N GLU A 77 -3.90 -2.37 29.62
CA GLU A 77 -5.05 -2.74 30.45
C GLU A 77 -5.55 -4.12 30.00
N PHE A 78 -5.80 -5.01 30.95
CA PHE A 78 -6.34 -6.34 30.69
C PHE A 78 -7.79 -6.45 31.13
N GLY A 79 -8.60 -7.14 30.33
CA GLY A 79 -9.92 -7.63 30.66
C GLY A 79 -10.00 -9.15 30.47
N LEU A 80 -10.87 -9.82 31.19
CA LEU A 80 -11.14 -11.25 31.07
C LEU A 80 -12.64 -11.49 30.93
N ARG A 81 -13.05 -11.98 29.76
CA ARG A 81 -14.38 -12.54 29.54
C ARG A 81 -14.25 -14.06 29.46
N VAL A 82 -15.20 -14.78 30.01
CA VAL A 82 -15.21 -16.24 30.02
C VAL A 82 -16.57 -16.73 29.58
N TYR A 83 -16.61 -17.78 28.81
CA TYR A 83 -17.86 -18.46 28.44
C TYR A 83 -17.86 -19.94 28.79
N GLY A 84 -19.05 -20.54 28.92
CA GLY A 84 -19.20 -21.96 29.21
C GLY A 84 -18.79 -22.35 30.63
N HIS A 85 -18.90 -21.44 31.59
CA HIS A 85 -18.49 -21.71 32.97
C HIS A 85 -19.61 -21.55 34.02
N GLN A 86 -20.73 -20.91 33.67
CA GLN A 86 -21.81 -20.65 34.61
C GLN A 86 -22.86 -21.77 34.61
N SER A 87 -23.16 -22.30 33.41
CA SER A 87 -24.22 -23.30 33.20
C SER A 87 -23.64 -24.64 32.81
N PRO A 88 -24.12 -25.77 33.39
CA PRO A 88 -23.70 -27.11 32.97
C PRO A 88 -24.18 -27.41 31.55
N ARG A 89 -23.39 -28.19 30.81
CA ARG A 89 -23.63 -28.50 29.38
C ARG A 89 -25.04 -29.00 29.06
N GLN A 90 -25.69 -29.69 30.01
CA GLN A 90 -27.04 -30.25 29.82
C GLN A 90 -28.11 -29.15 29.62
N LEU A 91 -27.89 -27.94 30.12
CA LEU A 91 -28.82 -26.84 30.00
C LEU A 91 -28.77 -26.14 28.61
N LYS A 92 -27.74 -26.42 27.80
CA LYS A 92 -27.54 -25.81 26.49
C LYS A 92 -27.66 -24.30 26.49
N ASP A 93 -27.09 -23.67 27.51
CA ASP A 93 -27.11 -22.22 27.67
C ASP A 93 -26.13 -21.57 26.67
N CYS A 94 -26.70 -20.98 25.61
CA CYS A 94 -25.95 -20.29 24.57
C CYS A 94 -25.70 -18.78 24.86
N GLU A 95 -26.10 -18.32 26.03
CA GLU A 95 -25.81 -16.98 26.54
C GLU A 95 -24.81 -17.01 27.72
N ASP A 96 -24.26 -18.19 28.05
CA ASP A 96 -23.26 -18.36 29.12
C ASP A 96 -21.95 -17.69 28.73
N SER A 97 -21.91 -16.35 28.89
CA SER A 97 -20.73 -15.52 28.68
C SER A 97 -20.74 -14.33 29.65
N LYS A 98 -19.63 -14.12 30.35
CA LYS A 98 -19.54 -13.08 31.39
C LYS A 98 -18.19 -12.38 31.36
N LEU A 99 -18.19 -11.03 31.49
CA LEU A 99 -17.00 -10.27 31.81
C LEU A 99 -16.65 -10.50 33.30
N GLU A 100 -15.66 -11.34 33.54
CA GLU A 100 -15.25 -11.74 34.86
C GLU A 100 -14.28 -10.73 35.52
N VAL A 101 -13.45 -10.09 34.69
CA VAL A 101 -12.55 -9.03 35.12
C VAL A 101 -12.64 -7.87 34.11
N PRO A 102 -13.18 -6.71 34.51
CA PRO A 102 -13.23 -5.52 33.65
C PRO A 102 -11.82 -4.93 33.43
N PHE A 103 -11.67 -4.11 32.39
CA PHE A 103 -10.40 -3.45 32.09
C PHE A 103 -9.93 -2.55 33.23
N ASN A 104 -8.68 -2.71 33.62
CA ASN A 104 -8.00 -1.82 34.57
C ASN A 104 -6.49 -1.91 34.38
N LYS A 105 -5.77 -0.85 34.82
CA LYS A 105 -4.31 -0.89 34.99
C LYS A 105 -3.95 -1.77 36.18
N TYR A 106 -2.80 -2.43 36.13
CA TYR A 106 -2.32 -3.31 37.19
C TYR A 106 -3.32 -4.42 37.55
N ASN A 107 -3.89 -5.06 36.56
CA ASN A 107 -5.00 -6.00 36.69
C ASN A 107 -4.57 -7.48 36.69
N SER A 108 -3.27 -7.75 36.57
CA SER A 108 -2.73 -9.13 36.48
C SER A 108 -3.11 -10.00 37.67
N SER A 109 -3.09 -9.45 38.88
CA SER A 109 -3.49 -10.19 40.11
C SER A 109 -4.97 -10.57 40.10
N ASN A 110 -5.86 -9.66 39.64
CA ASN A 110 -7.30 -9.94 39.57
C ASN A 110 -7.59 -11.01 38.52
N VAL A 111 -6.96 -10.92 37.34
CA VAL A 111 -7.07 -11.93 36.28
C VAL A 111 -6.58 -13.29 36.78
N THR A 112 -5.40 -13.34 37.42
CA THR A 112 -4.81 -14.59 37.93
C THR A 112 -5.67 -15.23 39.00
N SER A 113 -6.18 -14.43 39.97
CA SER A 113 -7.08 -14.91 41.01
C SER A 113 -8.33 -15.52 40.40
N ARG A 114 -8.96 -14.77 39.49
CA ARG A 114 -10.21 -15.24 38.83
C ARG A 114 -10.00 -16.51 38.04
N LEU A 115 -8.91 -16.60 37.27
CA LEU A 115 -8.57 -17.82 36.49
C LEU A 115 -8.44 -19.07 37.38
N SER A 116 -8.00 -18.94 38.63
CA SER A 116 -7.85 -20.05 39.55
C SER A 116 -9.18 -20.59 40.10
N GLU A 117 -10.24 -19.78 40.07
CA GLU A 117 -11.57 -20.13 40.60
C GLU A 117 -12.48 -20.75 39.55
N LEU A 118 -12.22 -20.51 38.28
CA LEU A 118 -13.06 -20.93 37.16
C LEU A 118 -13.01 -22.44 36.94
N LYS A 119 -14.13 -23.00 36.47
CA LYS A 119 -14.27 -24.42 36.13
C LYS A 119 -14.97 -24.57 34.79
N PRO A 120 -14.39 -25.33 33.87
CA PRO A 120 -15.03 -25.59 32.57
C PRO A 120 -16.21 -26.55 32.72
N GLN A 121 -17.38 -26.25 32.11
CA GLN A 121 -18.54 -27.12 32.22
C GLN A 121 -19.61 -26.98 31.14
N GLY A 122 -19.68 -25.84 30.42
CA GLY A 122 -20.84 -25.47 29.61
C GLY A 122 -20.69 -25.73 28.08
N HIS A 123 -21.44 -24.97 27.33
CA HIS A 123 -21.42 -24.89 25.87
C HIS A 123 -20.38 -23.89 25.36
N THR A 124 -20.26 -23.77 24.02
CA THR A 124 -19.24 -22.97 23.35
C THR A 124 -19.88 -21.83 22.54
N PRO A 125 -20.48 -20.78 23.15
CA PRO A 125 -21.14 -19.66 22.50
C PRO A 125 -20.11 -18.60 22.09
N ILE A 126 -19.27 -18.88 21.10
CA ILE A 126 -18.18 -17.99 20.65
C ILE A 126 -18.76 -16.70 20.07
N ALA A 127 -19.72 -16.81 19.14
CA ALA A 127 -20.33 -15.67 18.48
C ALA A 127 -20.99 -14.72 19.49
N TYR A 128 -21.77 -15.25 20.42
CA TYR A 128 -22.38 -14.47 21.48
C TYR A 128 -21.32 -13.78 22.36
N SER A 129 -20.25 -14.48 22.71
CA SER A 129 -19.18 -13.95 23.55
C SER A 129 -18.40 -12.83 22.88
N ILE A 130 -18.12 -12.94 21.57
CA ILE A 130 -17.51 -11.88 20.79
C ILE A 130 -18.46 -10.69 20.67
N TYR A 131 -19.76 -10.91 20.41
CA TYR A 131 -20.75 -9.84 20.35
C TYR A 131 -20.83 -9.06 21.66
N GLN A 132 -20.92 -9.75 22.79
CA GLN A 132 -20.93 -9.14 24.13
C GLN A 132 -19.63 -8.36 24.41
N SER A 133 -18.50 -8.83 23.92
CA SER A 133 -17.19 -8.19 24.12
C SER A 133 -17.10 -6.79 23.49
N LEU A 134 -17.92 -6.48 22.50
CA LEU A 134 -17.98 -5.14 21.89
C LEU A 134 -18.43 -4.05 22.89
N GLN A 135 -19.13 -4.44 23.96
CA GLN A 135 -19.60 -3.52 24.98
C GLN A 135 -18.65 -3.43 26.16
N ASP A 136 -17.68 -4.34 26.27
CA ASP A 136 -16.72 -4.37 27.36
C ASP A 136 -15.66 -3.28 27.25
N PHE A 137 -15.36 -2.82 26.03
CA PHE A 137 -14.35 -1.80 25.79
C PHE A 137 -14.85 -0.40 26.16
N PRO A 138 -14.13 0.34 27.01
CA PRO A 138 -14.40 1.74 27.25
C PRO A 138 -14.35 2.55 25.95
N ASN A 139 -15.26 3.52 25.80
CA ASN A 139 -15.30 4.38 24.63
C ASN A 139 -14.13 5.37 24.64
N ASP A 140 -13.06 5.01 23.96
CA ASP A 140 -11.84 5.79 23.83
C ASP A 140 -11.29 5.64 22.40
N PRO A 141 -11.44 6.66 21.55
CA PRO A 141 -11.05 6.59 20.14
C PRO A 141 -9.53 6.51 19.94
N TYR A 142 -8.75 6.79 20.98
CA TYR A 142 -7.28 6.75 20.90
C TYR A 142 -6.69 5.45 21.43
N ALA A 143 -7.47 4.63 22.13
CA ALA A 143 -7.02 3.34 22.65
C ALA A 143 -6.86 2.32 21.50
N LYS A 144 -5.88 1.44 21.66
CA LYS A 144 -5.74 0.25 20.84
C LYS A 144 -6.44 -0.90 21.53
N ASN A 145 -7.48 -1.43 20.90
CA ASN A 145 -8.28 -2.51 21.44
C ASN A 145 -7.96 -3.81 20.70
N ALA A 146 -7.63 -4.87 21.44
CA ALA A 146 -7.37 -6.20 20.94
C ALA A 146 -8.23 -7.25 21.65
N ILE A 147 -8.73 -8.22 20.91
CA ILE A 147 -9.41 -9.41 21.45
C ILE A 147 -8.50 -10.62 21.23
N VAL A 148 -8.35 -11.43 22.25
CA VAL A 148 -7.64 -12.72 22.21
C VAL A 148 -8.60 -13.82 22.62
N LEU A 149 -9.08 -14.58 21.64
CA LEU A 149 -9.93 -15.75 21.87
C LEU A 149 -9.05 -16.99 22.07
N ILE A 150 -9.26 -17.70 23.15
CA ILE A 150 -8.60 -18.97 23.47
C ILE A 150 -9.68 -20.04 23.51
N THR A 151 -9.64 -21.00 22.59
CA THR A 151 -10.68 -22.03 22.45
C THR A 151 -10.08 -23.37 22.01
N ASP A 152 -10.77 -24.45 22.29
CA ASP A 152 -10.45 -25.80 21.83
C ASP A 152 -11.54 -26.40 20.90
N GLY A 153 -12.52 -25.60 20.48
CA GLY A 153 -13.64 -26.05 19.69
C GLY A 153 -14.24 -24.98 18.80
N LEU A 154 -15.21 -25.40 18.01
CA LEU A 154 -16.02 -24.55 17.16
C LEU A 154 -17.26 -24.01 17.91
N GLU A 155 -17.88 -23.00 17.31
CA GLU A 155 -19.22 -22.53 17.68
C GLU A 155 -20.22 -23.70 17.67
N ASN A 156 -20.93 -23.90 18.78
CA ASN A 156 -21.94 -24.93 18.88
C ASN A 156 -23.33 -24.41 19.31
N CYS A 157 -23.53 -23.10 19.19
CA CYS A 157 -24.74 -22.37 19.51
C CYS A 157 -25.38 -21.68 18.30
N GLU A 158 -25.10 -22.13 17.08
CA GLU A 158 -25.67 -21.60 15.83
C GLU A 158 -25.37 -20.12 15.55
N GLY A 159 -24.36 -19.53 16.19
CA GLY A 159 -23.95 -18.15 15.97
C GLY A 159 -23.11 -17.99 14.68
N ASP A 160 -23.36 -16.93 13.92
CA ASP A 160 -22.54 -16.58 12.75
C ASP A 160 -21.32 -15.73 13.17
N ILE A 161 -20.19 -16.41 13.32
CA ILE A 161 -18.92 -15.77 13.72
C ILE A 161 -18.46 -14.79 12.62
N CYS A 162 -18.67 -15.11 11.34
CA CYS A 162 -18.21 -14.28 10.23
C CYS A 162 -18.98 -12.95 10.11
N ALA A 163 -20.28 -12.96 10.42
CA ALA A 163 -21.08 -11.74 10.44
C ALA A 163 -20.56 -10.70 11.46
N LEU A 164 -19.93 -11.16 12.54
CA LEU A 164 -19.37 -10.26 13.57
C LEU A 164 -18.10 -9.53 13.12
N GLY A 165 -17.37 -10.03 12.12
CA GLY A 165 -16.17 -9.37 11.59
C GLY A 165 -16.44 -7.94 11.14
N LEU A 166 -17.59 -7.70 10.48
CA LEU A 166 -18.03 -6.37 10.04
C LEU A 166 -18.40 -5.45 11.21
N GLU A 167 -18.99 -6.00 12.28
CA GLU A 167 -19.35 -5.21 13.47
C GLU A 167 -18.11 -4.80 14.28
N LEU A 168 -17.09 -5.66 14.34
CA LEU A 168 -15.80 -5.35 14.95
C LEU A 168 -15.09 -4.18 14.24
N GLU A 169 -15.12 -4.16 12.91
CA GLU A 169 -14.55 -3.06 12.12
C GLU A 169 -15.27 -1.72 12.36
N LYS A 170 -16.60 -1.73 12.45
CA LYS A 170 -17.40 -0.52 12.71
C LYS A 170 -17.14 0.12 14.07
N LYS A 171 -16.74 -0.66 15.06
CA LYS A 171 -16.47 -0.18 16.43
C LYS A 171 -15.04 0.30 16.66
N HIS A 172 -14.25 0.54 15.61
CA HIS A 172 -12.84 0.97 15.71
C HIS A 172 -11.98 0.05 16.59
N ILE A 173 -12.33 -1.23 16.64
CA ILE A 173 -11.43 -2.25 17.17
C ILE A 173 -10.36 -2.41 16.12
N THR A 174 -9.26 -1.70 16.30
CA THR A 174 -8.18 -1.49 15.32
C THR A 174 -7.39 -2.76 14.99
N MET A 175 -7.71 -3.86 15.64
CA MET A 175 -7.07 -5.16 15.42
C MET A 175 -8.12 -6.25 15.27
N LYS A 176 -7.94 -7.10 14.26
CA LYS A 176 -8.74 -8.32 14.13
C LYS A 176 -8.50 -9.22 15.35
N PRO A 177 -9.52 -9.92 15.81
CA PRO A 177 -9.35 -10.88 16.90
C PRO A 177 -8.22 -11.88 16.62
N PHE A 178 -7.46 -12.22 17.64
CA PHE A 178 -6.51 -13.32 17.61
C PHE A 178 -7.17 -14.56 18.19
N ILE A 179 -7.11 -15.66 17.46
CA ILE A 179 -7.70 -16.92 17.88
C ILE A 179 -6.56 -17.92 18.11
N ILE A 180 -6.44 -18.39 19.35
CA ILE A 180 -5.48 -19.44 19.72
C ILE A 180 -6.23 -20.73 19.86
N GLY A 181 -6.16 -21.58 18.84
CA GLY A 181 -6.82 -22.87 18.79
C GLY A 181 -5.99 -23.97 19.46
N MET A 182 -6.59 -24.71 20.36
CA MET A 182 -5.93 -25.77 21.13
C MET A 182 -6.25 -27.15 20.55
N GLY A 183 -5.53 -27.55 19.50
CA GLY A 183 -5.69 -28.88 18.88
C GLY A 183 -6.90 -28.97 17.94
N LEU A 184 -7.23 -27.87 17.25
CA LEU A 184 -8.23 -27.85 16.17
C LEU A 184 -7.64 -28.47 14.89
N ASP A 185 -8.50 -29.14 14.13
CA ASP A 185 -8.08 -29.65 12.83
C ASP A 185 -8.07 -28.56 11.73
N SER A 186 -7.55 -28.91 10.54
CA SER A 186 -7.40 -27.94 9.44
C SER A 186 -8.72 -27.40 8.90
N LEU A 187 -9.83 -28.13 9.01
CA LEU A 187 -11.15 -27.68 8.56
C LEU A 187 -11.78 -26.73 9.59
N GLU A 188 -11.54 -27.01 10.87
CA GLU A 188 -11.99 -26.15 11.97
C GLU A 188 -11.28 -24.78 11.95
N GLN A 189 -10.01 -24.76 11.58
CA GLN A 189 -9.21 -23.53 11.46
C GLN A 189 -9.80 -22.54 10.46
N VAL A 190 -10.25 -23.01 9.30
CA VAL A 190 -10.84 -22.16 8.23
C VAL A 190 -12.07 -21.40 8.73
N SER A 191 -12.82 -21.94 9.69
CA SER A 191 -14.02 -21.30 10.25
C SER A 191 -13.71 -19.98 10.99
N PHE A 192 -12.46 -19.73 11.37
CA PHE A 192 -12.05 -18.53 12.08
C PHE A 192 -11.35 -17.48 11.22
N GLU A 193 -10.95 -17.82 9.99
CA GLU A 193 -10.21 -16.90 9.11
C GLU A 193 -10.99 -15.62 8.76
N CYS A 194 -12.32 -15.70 8.76
CA CYS A 194 -13.19 -14.57 8.45
C CYS A 194 -13.21 -13.48 9.52
N ILE A 195 -12.86 -13.80 10.79
CA ILE A 195 -12.94 -12.83 11.88
C ILE A 195 -11.58 -12.40 12.40
N GLY A 196 -10.52 -13.20 12.24
CA GLY A 196 -9.25 -12.86 12.86
C GLY A 196 -8.06 -13.66 12.37
N THR A 197 -6.94 -13.47 13.07
CA THR A 197 -5.72 -14.22 12.84
C THR A 197 -5.72 -15.48 13.67
N TYR A 198 -5.81 -16.63 13.02
CA TYR A 198 -5.74 -17.93 13.68
C TYR A 198 -4.29 -18.35 13.96
N LEU A 199 -4.05 -18.89 15.15
CA LEU A 199 -2.76 -19.40 15.60
C LEU A 199 -2.96 -20.80 16.17
N ASP A 200 -2.36 -21.79 15.52
CA ASP A 200 -2.41 -23.15 16.04
C ASP A 200 -1.53 -23.32 17.27
N ALA A 201 -2.07 -23.97 18.27
CA ALA A 201 -1.41 -24.32 19.52
C ALA A 201 -1.51 -25.82 19.79
N GLY A 202 -0.86 -26.64 18.98
CA GLY A 202 -0.88 -28.10 19.12
C GLY A 202 -0.27 -28.65 20.42
N ASN A 203 0.45 -27.84 21.19
CA ASN A 203 1.01 -28.16 22.50
C ASN A 203 1.24 -26.91 23.37
N ALA A 204 1.53 -27.09 24.65
CA ALA A 204 1.74 -25.99 25.62
C ALA A 204 2.86 -25.01 25.19
N LYS A 205 3.89 -25.49 24.53
CA LYS A 205 5.00 -24.63 24.03
C LYS A 205 4.51 -23.79 22.84
N ALA A 206 3.79 -24.36 21.91
CA ALA A 206 3.17 -23.63 20.78
C ALA A 206 2.16 -22.60 21.29
N PHE A 207 1.33 -22.95 22.29
CA PHE A 207 0.40 -22.03 22.93
C PHE A 207 1.12 -20.83 23.56
N SER A 208 2.19 -21.08 24.33
CA SER A 208 2.99 -20.01 24.95
C SER A 208 3.62 -19.10 23.90
N HIS A 209 4.08 -19.67 22.76
CA HIS A 209 4.63 -18.90 21.65
C HIS A 209 3.54 -18.06 20.98
N ALA A 210 2.39 -18.64 20.64
CA ALA A 210 1.25 -17.96 20.05
C ALA A 210 0.80 -16.77 20.92
N LEU A 211 0.68 -17.00 22.23
CA LEU A 211 0.30 -15.95 23.18
C LEU A 211 1.34 -14.80 23.20
N GLY A 212 2.63 -15.12 23.20
CA GLY A 212 3.72 -14.12 23.13
C GLY A 212 3.68 -13.29 21.85
N VAL A 213 3.37 -13.92 20.72
CA VAL A 213 3.22 -13.25 19.43
C VAL A 213 2.03 -12.29 19.45
N VAL A 214 0.86 -12.74 19.89
CA VAL A 214 -0.36 -11.92 20.00
C VAL A 214 -0.10 -10.67 20.82
N ILE A 215 0.59 -10.80 21.92
CA ILE A 215 0.89 -9.68 22.81
C ILE A 215 1.89 -8.72 22.18
N SER A 216 2.92 -9.23 21.55
CA SER A 216 3.85 -8.39 20.81
C SER A 216 3.13 -7.55 19.73
N GLN A 217 2.12 -8.11 19.09
CA GLN A 217 1.30 -7.39 18.11
C GLN A 217 0.35 -6.39 18.77
N ALA A 218 -0.37 -6.80 19.82
CA ALA A 218 -1.30 -5.94 20.54
C ALA A 218 -0.61 -4.72 21.13
N THR A 219 0.61 -4.89 21.66
CA THR A 219 1.42 -3.80 22.21
C THR A 219 2.18 -2.99 21.15
N ASN A 220 2.07 -3.35 19.84
CA ASN A 220 2.75 -2.68 18.73
C ASN A 220 4.27 -2.57 18.87
N ASN A 221 4.90 -3.57 19.44
CA ASN A 221 6.36 -3.59 19.60
C ASN A 221 7.10 -3.98 18.31
N THR A 222 6.39 -4.40 17.26
CA THR A 222 6.97 -4.71 15.96
C THR A 222 6.76 -3.56 15.02
N SER A 223 7.82 -2.85 14.74
CA SER A 223 7.82 -1.74 13.79
C SER A 223 8.79 -2.03 12.63
N THR A 224 8.58 -1.35 11.53
CA THR A 224 9.46 -1.44 10.37
C THR A 224 9.57 -0.11 9.65
N HIS A 225 10.66 0.08 8.93
CA HIS A 225 10.75 1.11 7.92
C HIS A 225 11.36 0.55 6.62
N VAL A 226 11.01 1.18 5.52
CA VAL A 226 11.53 0.82 4.19
C VAL A 226 12.60 1.83 3.80
N ASN A 227 13.81 1.36 3.56
CA ASN A 227 14.91 2.17 3.03
C ASN A 227 14.96 2.02 1.52
N LEU A 228 14.61 3.06 0.79
CA LEU A 228 14.92 3.15 -0.63
C LEU A 228 16.36 3.67 -0.76
N ILE A 229 17.27 2.73 -0.96
CA ILE A 229 18.70 2.91 -0.76
C ILE A 229 19.32 3.49 -2.02
N LYS A 230 20.31 4.38 -1.84
CA LYS A 230 21.23 4.89 -2.85
C LYS A 230 22.52 4.06 -2.84
N ASN A 231 23.33 4.15 -3.89
CA ASN A 231 24.67 3.52 -3.97
C ASN A 231 25.58 3.77 -2.75
N THR A 232 25.28 4.79 -1.95
CA THR A 232 26.00 5.11 -0.70
C THR A 232 25.38 4.47 0.54
N GLY A 233 24.33 3.64 0.39
CA GLY A 233 23.64 2.98 1.49
C GLY A 233 22.74 3.86 2.34
N LYS A 234 22.53 5.15 1.99
CA LYS A 234 21.66 6.06 2.71
C LYS A 234 20.31 6.21 2.01
N PRO A 235 19.17 6.24 2.74
CA PRO A 235 17.87 6.58 2.18
C PRO A 235 17.91 7.95 1.50
N ASN A 236 17.30 8.08 0.34
CA ASN A 236 17.27 9.35 -0.39
C ASN A 236 16.01 9.55 -1.23
N GLU A 237 15.26 8.50 -1.48
CA GLU A 237 14.05 8.56 -2.28
C GLU A 237 12.83 8.65 -1.38
N THR A 238 11.87 9.46 -1.76
CA THR A 238 10.65 9.74 -0.99
C THR A 238 9.46 10.01 -1.92
N ASN A 239 8.26 10.03 -1.37
CA ASN A 239 7.01 10.24 -2.11
C ASN A 239 6.85 9.22 -3.25
N VAL A 240 7.03 7.95 -2.92
CA VAL A 240 6.83 6.81 -3.81
C VAL A 240 5.83 5.88 -3.16
N GLU A 241 4.82 5.48 -3.93
CA GLU A 241 3.83 4.50 -3.48
C GLU A 241 4.48 3.13 -3.30
N MET A 242 4.07 2.41 -2.26
CA MET A 242 4.50 1.05 -1.98
C MET A 242 3.34 0.20 -1.50
N THR A 243 3.32 -1.05 -1.93
CA THR A 243 2.29 -2.02 -1.59
C THR A 243 2.92 -3.26 -0.98
N PHE A 244 2.39 -3.66 0.18
CA PHE A 244 2.70 -4.94 0.81
C PHE A 244 1.59 -5.93 0.47
N TYR A 245 1.97 -7.04 -0.11
CA TYR A 245 1.11 -8.17 -0.40
C TYR A 245 1.36 -9.29 0.61
N ASN A 246 0.36 -10.11 0.85
CA ASN A 246 0.57 -11.38 1.51
C ASN A 246 1.32 -12.32 0.54
N ALA A 247 2.49 -12.81 0.95
CA ALA A 247 3.34 -13.64 0.08
C ALA A 247 2.69 -14.97 -0.37
N HIS A 248 1.65 -15.46 0.33
CA HIS A 248 0.98 -16.71 -0.01
C HIS A 248 -0.28 -16.49 -0.86
N SER A 249 -1.13 -15.51 -0.49
CA SER A 249 -2.41 -15.26 -1.19
C SER A 249 -2.31 -14.18 -2.27
N ASN A 250 -1.21 -13.43 -2.32
CA ASN A 250 -1.02 -12.26 -3.20
C ASN A 250 -2.07 -11.15 -2.99
N GLU A 251 -2.78 -11.16 -1.87
CA GLU A 251 -3.72 -10.10 -1.50
C GLU A 251 -3.00 -8.89 -0.96
N ILE A 252 -3.50 -7.69 -1.29
CA ILE A 252 -3.00 -6.43 -0.74
C ILE A 252 -3.27 -6.41 0.76
N ARG A 253 -2.22 -6.17 1.55
CA ARG A 253 -2.30 -5.97 2.99
C ARG A 253 -2.19 -4.50 3.38
N TYR A 254 -1.28 -3.78 2.73
CA TYR A 254 -1.07 -2.35 3.02
C TYR A 254 -0.70 -1.61 1.74
N ASN A 255 -1.32 -0.45 1.52
CA ASN A 255 -0.91 0.54 0.52
C ASN A 255 -0.46 1.80 1.26
N LEU A 256 0.77 2.21 1.06
CA LEU A 256 1.41 3.28 1.79
C LEU A 256 2.17 4.21 0.84
N MET A 257 2.30 5.47 1.23
CA MET A 257 3.21 6.39 0.57
C MET A 257 4.51 6.45 1.38
N HIS A 258 5.62 6.05 0.76
CA HIS A 258 6.94 6.18 1.38
C HIS A 258 7.29 7.65 1.57
N THR A 259 7.63 8.03 2.79
CA THR A 259 8.06 9.40 3.13
C THR A 259 9.35 9.38 3.96
N LEU A 260 10.08 10.49 3.91
CA LEU A 260 11.25 10.74 4.76
C LEU A 260 10.97 11.96 5.62
N ASP A 261 11.38 11.91 6.88
CA ASP A 261 11.38 13.08 7.76
C ASP A 261 12.44 14.12 7.36
N LYS A 262 12.52 15.23 8.08
CA LYS A 262 13.48 16.31 7.83
C LYS A 262 14.95 15.86 8.01
N THR A 263 15.18 14.76 8.72
CA THR A 263 16.52 14.19 8.95
C THR A 263 16.87 13.10 7.93
N GLY A 264 15.94 12.75 7.04
CA GLY A 264 16.10 11.73 6.01
C GLY A 264 15.83 10.32 6.52
N ILE A 265 15.11 10.18 7.63
CA ILE A 265 14.69 8.89 8.17
C ILE A 265 13.31 8.53 7.61
N PRO A 266 13.11 7.32 7.08
CA PRO A 266 11.79 6.86 6.62
C PRO A 266 10.80 6.74 7.77
N ASP A 267 9.52 6.96 7.47
CA ASP A 267 8.44 6.78 8.42
C ASP A 267 8.42 5.35 8.98
N THR A 268 8.13 5.26 10.27
CA THR A 268 7.93 3.98 10.93
C THR A 268 6.52 3.48 10.68
N ILE A 269 6.40 2.27 10.16
CA ILE A 269 5.15 1.57 9.90
C ILE A 269 5.05 0.33 10.79
N TYR A 270 3.82 -0.01 11.17
CA TYR A 270 3.53 -1.17 12.02
C TYR A 270 2.88 -2.24 11.15
N LEU A 271 3.60 -3.34 10.95
CA LEU A 271 3.13 -4.49 10.18
C LEU A 271 2.93 -5.69 11.12
N ASN A 272 2.05 -6.60 10.73
CA ASN A 272 1.83 -7.83 11.47
C ASN A 272 3.03 -8.78 11.29
N PRO A 273 3.80 -9.12 12.34
CA PRO A 273 4.98 -9.97 12.21
C PRO A 273 4.71 -11.45 11.91
N LEU A 274 3.45 -11.89 11.93
CA LEU A 274 3.08 -13.26 11.57
C LEU A 274 2.90 -13.47 10.08
N GLY A 275 2.74 -12.38 9.32
CA GLY A 275 2.63 -12.44 7.86
C GLY A 275 4.01 -12.50 7.21
N LYS A 276 4.12 -13.28 6.14
CA LYS A 276 5.15 -13.08 5.13
C LYS A 276 4.64 -12.08 4.10
N TYR A 277 5.51 -11.18 3.69
CA TYR A 277 5.13 -10.09 2.80
C TYR A 277 5.99 -10.07 1.54
N ASP A 278 5.34 -9.77 0.42
CA ASP A 278 6.00 -9.27 -0.77
C ASP A 278 5.79 -7.77 -0.84
N LEU A 279 6.87 -7.03 -0.97
CA LEU A 279 6.84 -5.57 -1.10
C LEU A 279 7.08 -5.18 -2.54
N GLN A 280 6.19 -4.36 -3.10
CA GLN A 280 6.37 -3.69 -4.37
C GLN A 280 6.41 -2.18 -4.16
N VAL A 281 7.45 -1.53 -4.65
CA VAL A 281 7.58 -0.07 -4.73
C VAL A 281 7.29 0.36 -6.15
N HIS A 282 6.31 1.25 -6.34
CA HIS A 282 5.79 1.65 -7.64
C HIS A 282 6.68 2.72 -8.33
N THR A 283 7.96 2.37 -8.49
CA THR A 283 8.88 3.10 -9.37
C THR A 283 8.61 2.75 -10.83
N ILE A 284 9.27 3.39 -11.78
CA ILE A 284 9.21 3.06 -13.21
C ILE A 284 10.60 2.61 -13.68
N PRO A 285 10.79 1.33 -14.02
CA PRO A 285 9.91 0.19 -13.71
C PRO A 285 9.78 -0.05 -12.19
N PRO A 286 8.78 -0.83 -11.72
CA PRO A 286 8.64 -1.16 -10.30
C PRO A 286 9.80 -2.01 -9.80
N VAL A 287 10.12 -1.85 -8.50
CA VAL A 287 11.08 -2.71 -7.79
C VAL A 287 10.38 -3.41 -6.63
N GLY A 288 10.84 -4.59 -6.26
CA GLY A 288 10.22 -5.34 -5.18
C GLY A 288 11.20 -6.21 -4.41
N LYS A 289 10.69 -6.75 -3.31
CA LYS A 289 11.35 -7.75 -2.47
C LYS A 289 10.31 -8.74 -1.99
N THR A 290 10.59 -10.02 -2.16
CA THR A 290 9.70 -11.13 -1.82
C THR A 290 10.11 -11.79 -0.51
N ASP A 291 9.21 -12.59 0.06
CA ASP A 291 9.43 -13.42 1.25
C ASP A 291 9.98 -12.66 2.46
N ILE A 292 9.45 -11.46 2.70
CA ILE A 292 9.87 -10.64 3.84
C ILE A 292 9.24 -11.20 5.12
N GLU A 293 10.09 -11.66 6.03
CA GLU A 293 9.73 -12.04 7.39
C GLU A 293 10.16 -10.95 8.38
N LEU A 294 9.28 -10.61 9.30
CA LEU A 294 9.55 -9.62 10.34
C LEU A 294 9.92 -10.30 11.66
N ASN A 295 10.89 -9.75 12.36
CA ASN A 295 11.23 -10.19 13.71
C ASN A 295 10.23 -9.60 14.71
N PRO A 296 9.41 -10.42 15.40
CA PRO A 296 8.42 -9.94 16.35
C PRO A 296 9.06 -9.14 17.49
N GLY A 297 8.42 -8.04 17.91
CA GLY A 297 8.88 -7.20 19.01
C GLY A 297 10.15 -6.38 18.74
N LYS A 298 10.62 -6.34 17.48
CA LYS A 298 11.80 -5.57 17.09
C LYS A 298 11.48 -4.55 16.01
N HIS A 299 12.35 -3.56 15.89
CA HIS A 299 12.34 -2.68 14.73
C HIS A 299 13.05 -3.34 13.55
N ASN A 300 12.35 -3.50 12.43
CA ASN A 300 12.81 -4.16 11.22
C ASN A 300 13.18 -3.13 10.16
N ILE A 301 14.22 -3.41 9.36
CA ILE A 301 14.66 -2.53 8.28
C ILE A 301 14.57 -3.30 6.96
N ILE A 302 13.78 -2.80 6.02
CA ILE A 302 13.64 -3.38 4.69
C ILE A 302 14.38 -2.47 3.70
N GLY A 303 15.50 -2.94 3.17
CA GLY A 303 16.27 -2.21 2.15
C GLY A 303 15.89 -2.66 0.75
N LEU A 304 15.67 -1.69 -0.17
CA LEU A 304 15.51 -1.89 -1.60
C LEU A 304 16.36 -0.90 -2.39
N ASP A 305 16.96 -1.37 -3.48
CA ASP A 305 17.66 -0.51 -4.43
C ASP A 305 16.63 0.19 -5.34
N ALA A 306 16.41 1.47 -5.10
CA ALA A 306 15.45 2.30 -5.86
C ALA A 306 16.10 3.63 -6.25
N HIS A 307 17.18 3.58 -7.01
CA HIS A 307 17.88 4.76 -7.48
C HIS A 307 17.06 5.46 -8.57
N LEU A 308 16.59 6.68 -8.33
CA LEU A 308 15.78 7.43 -9.28
C LEU A 308 16.54 8.58 -9.92
N GLY A 309 16.42 8.69 -11.23
CA GLY A 309 16.75 9.85 -12.03
C GLY A 309 15.50 10.52 -12.58
N LYS A 310 15.58 11.76 -12.97
CA LYS A 310 14.46 12.52 -13.54
C LYS A 310 14.66 12.69 -15.04
N LEU A 311 13.65 12.34 -15.82
CA LEU A 311 13.58 12.62 -17.27
C LEU A 311 12.61 13.77 -17.49
N LYS A 312 13.12 14.85 -18.07
CA LYS A 312 12.31 16.00 -18.47
C LYS A 312 12.27 16.07 -20.00
N LEU A 313 11.07 16.06 -20.55
CA LEU A 313 10.83 16.18 -21.99
C LEU A 313 10.23 17.53 -22.30
N GLY A 314 10.63 18.15 -23.41
CA GLY A 314 10.11 19.45 -23.77
C GLY A 314 10.40 19.88 -25.19
N TRP A 315 9.94 21.07 -25.57
CA TRP A 315 10.25 21.78 -26.79
C TRP A 315 11.42 22.76 -26.58
N ASN A 316 12.11 23.11 -27.64
CA ASN A 316 13.16 24.14 -27.59
C ASN A 316 12.61 25.50 -27.11
N LYS A 317 11.40 25.85 -27.55
CA LYS A 317 10.64 27.00 -27.05
C LYS A 317 9.37 26.50 -26.38
N VAL A 318 8.96 27.14 -25.28
CA VAL A 318 7.76 26.75 -24.54
C VAL A 318 6.54 26.78 -25.46
N GLU A 319 5.86 25.66 -25.59
CA GLU A 319 4.61 25.50 -26.30
C GLU A 319 3.54 25.03 -25.31
N LEU A 320 2.53 25.86 -25.09
CA LEU A 320 1.54 25.64 -24.02
C LEU A 320 0.53 24.51 -24.34
N LYS A 321 0.40 24.12 -25.60
CA LYS A 321 -0.53 23.06 -26.02
C LYS A 321 0.19 22.10 -26.96
N SER A 322 0.72 21.04 -26.41
CA SER A 322 1.27 19.93 -27.15
C SER A 322 0.69 18.62 -26.63
N ASN A 323 0.10 17.83 -27.50
CA ASN A 323 -0.40 16.50 -27.20
C ASN A 323 0.59 15.41 -27.67
N VAL A 324 1.87 15.75 -27.78
CA VAL A 324 2.90 14.80 -28.23
C VAL A 324 3.30 13.93 -27.06
N GLN A 325 3.29 12.65 -27.28
CA GLN A 325 3.68 11.62 -26.34
C GLN A 325 5.02 10.99 -26.72
N CYS A 326 5.70 10.47 -25.72
CA CYS A 326 6.94 9.72 -25.86
C CYS A 326 6.77 8.35 -25.22
N LEU A 327 7.04 7.30 -25.97
CA LEU A 327 7.11 5.93 -25.47
C LEU A 327 8.48 5.72 -24.83
N ILE A 328 8.49 5.33 -23.57
CA ILE A 328 9.71 5.08 -22.80
C ILE A 328 9.90 3.57 -22.66
N ARG A 329 11.05 3.06 -23.09
CA ARG A 329 11.42 1.65 -22.99
C ARG A 329 12.79 1.50 -22.32
N ARG A 330 13.07 0.35 -21.70
CA ARG A 330 14.45 0.00 -21.36
C ARG A 330 15.26 -0.20 -22.64
N GLN A 331 16.52 0.16 -22.63
CA GLN A 331 17.39 -0.05 -23.78
C GLN A 331 17.36 -1.53 -24.22
N ASN A 332 17.18 -1.75 -25.51
CA ASN A 332 17.08 -3.07 -26.14
C ASN A 332 15.89 -3.93 -25.65
N VAL A 333 14.83 -3.30 -25.15
CA VAL A 333 13.59 -3.97 -24.72
C VAL A 333 12.40 -3.33 -25.43
N ASP A 334 11.63 -4.10 -26.20
CA ASP A 334 10.51 -3.57 -26.99
C ASP A 334 9.28 -3.19 -26.18
N THR A 335 9.18 -3.67 -24.92
CA THR A 335 8.04 -3.36 -24.05
C THR A 335 8.07 -1.93 -23.58
N THR A 336 6.99 -1.19 -23.84
CA THR A 336 6.80 0.17 -23.34
C THR A 336 6.53 0.14 -21.83
N LEU A 337 7.40 0.78 -21.06
CA LEU A 337 7.28 0.90 -19.60
C LEU A 337 6.32 2.02 -19.21
N TYR A 338 6.36 3.12 -19.94
CA TYR A 338 5.58 4.31 -19.64
C TYR A 338 5.38 5.17 -20.88
N VAL A 339 4.27 5.91 -20.91
CA VAL A 339 4.00 6.91 -21.94
C VAL A 339 4.05 8.27 -21.27
N GLN A 340 5.08 9.05 -21.61
CA GLN A 340 5.30 10.38 -21.03
C GLN A 340 4.87 11.47 -22.00
N ASP A 341 4.07 12.41 -21.51
CA ASP A 341 3.70 13.60 -22.28
C ASP A 341 4.88 14.59 -22.37
N LEU A 342 5.02 15.30 -23.50
CA LEU A 342 5.95 16.41 -23.58
C LEU A 342 5.56 17.51 -22.58
N ASN A 343 6.56 18.33 -22.21
CA ASN A 343 6.48 19.37 -21.16
C ASN A 343 6.24 18.82 -19.76
N THR A 344 6.49 17.53 -19.53
CA THR A 344 6.42 16.90 -18.22
C THR A 344 7.78 16.43 -17.73
N SER A 345 7.82 16.09 -16.44
CA SER A 345 9.02 15.58 -15.79
C SER A 345 8.63 14.39 -14.91
N VAL A 346 9.19 13.22 -15.18
CA VAL A 346 8.88 11.95 -14.54
C VAL A 346 10.15 11.32 -13.97
N ARG A 347 10.02 10.60 -12.85
CA ARG A 347 11.13 9.86 -12.22
C ARG A 347 11.14 8.42 -12.69
N TYR A 348 12.32 7.93 -13.05
CA TYR A 348 12.57 6.55 -13.47
C TYR A 348 13.74 5.97 -12.69
N LEU A 349 13.81 4.67 -12.57
CA LEU A 349 15.03 4.01 -12.09
C LEU A 349 16.21 4.41 -12.97
N THR A 350 17.39 4.52 -12.38
CA THR A 350 18.62 4.79 -13.14
C THR A 350 18.87 3.70 -14.17
N GLY A 351 19.51 4.08 -15.28
CA GLY A 351 19.82 3.16 -16.37
C GLY A 351 19.65 3.79 -17.73
N LYS A 352 19.69 2.98 -18.78
CA LYS A 352 19.59 3.43 -20.17
C LYS A 352 18.20 3.12 -20.73
N TYR A 353 17.66 4.08 -21.44
CA TYR A 353 16.31 4.06 -22.01
C TYR A 353 16.31 4.46 -23.47
N ASP A 354 15.39 3.87 -24.21
CA ASP A 354 15.09 4.27 -25.59
C ASP A 354 13.78 5.06 -25.56
N LEU A 355 13.81 6.23 -26.19
CA LEU A 355 12.74 7.21 -26.20
C LEU A 355 12.19 7.33 -27.62
N GLU A 356 10.92 7.02 -27.85
CA GLU A 356 10.26 7.18 -29.14
C GLU A 356 9.17 8.25 -29.05
N PHE A 357 9.43 9.41 -29.64
CA PHE A 357 8.47 10.52 -29.71
C PHE A 357 7.48 10.31 -30.85
N LEU A 358 6.19 10.36 -30.56
CA LEU A 358 5.09 10.19 -31.52
C LEU A 358 4.82 11.47 -32.32
N THR A 359 5.86 11.98 -32.93
CA THR A 359 5.83 13.13 -33.84
C THR A 359 5.73 12.68 -35.29
N ILE A 360 5.52 13.63 -36.22
CA ILE A 360 5.70 13.42 -37.67
C ILE A 360 6.95 14.20 -38.08
N PRO A 361 8.01 13.54 -38.52
CA PRO A 361 8.28 12.12 -38.38
C PRO A 361 8.57 11.71 -36.95
N ARG A 362 8.45 10.43 -36.62
CA ARG A 362 8.88 9.89 -35.33
C ARG A 362 10.36 10.17 -35.09
N ARG A 363 10.69 10.48 -33.84
CA ARG A 363 12.08 10.67 -33.40
C ARG A 363 12.41 9.65 -32.31
N ILE A 364 13.50 8.95 -32.50
CA ILE A 364 14.01 7.94 -31.56
C ILE A 364 15.35 8.44 -31.03
N PHE A 365 15.50 8.35 -29.69
CA PHE A 365 16.75 8.60 -29.00
C PHE A 365 17.08 7.31 -28.23
N GLU A 366 18.12 6.63 -28.67
CA GLU A 366 18.55 5.36 -28.11
C GLU A 366 19.57 5.57 -27.01
N GLY A 367 19.53 4.72 -25.95
CA GLY A 367 20.53 4.68 -24.89
C GLY A 367 20.60 5.95 -24.03
N VAL A 368 19.51 6.68 -23.88
CA VAL A 368 19.46 7.87 -23.00
C VAL A 368 19.69 7.45 -21.55
N GLU A 369 20.79 7.88 -20.95
CA GLU A 369 21.18 7.48 -19.61
C GLU A 369 20.60 8.41 -18.55
N LEU A 370 19.94 7.81 -17.56
CA LEU A 370 19.38 8.49 -16.39
C LEU A 370 20.25 8.20 -15.16
N PHE A 371 20.75 9.26 -14.53
CA PHE A 371 21.62 9.21 -13.38
C PHE A 371 20.85 9.55 -12.09
N GLN A 372 21.23 8.94 -11.01
CA GLN A 372 20.64 9.17 -9.69
C GLN A 372 20.65 10.64 -9.31
N SER A 373 19.50 11.13 -8.83
CA SER A 373 19.30 12.52 -8.35
C SER A 373 19.64 13.60 -9.39
N LYS A 374 19.80 13.23 -10.66
CA LYS A 374 20.02 14.17 -11.78
C LYS A 374 18.79 14.26 -12.67
N THR A 375 18.65 15.39 -13.33
CA THR A 375 17.65 15.59 -14.38
C THR A 375 18.33 15.50 -15.74
N THR A 376 17.90 14.51 -16.55
CA THR A 376 18.22 14.42 -17.97
C THR A 376 17.12 15.14 -18.73
N GLU A 377 17.47 16.16 -19.51
CA GLU A 377 16.51 16.94 -20.30
C GLU A 377 16.69 16.65 -21.80
N ILE A 378 15.59 16.27 -22.46
CA ILE A 378 15.53 16.07 -23.92
C ILE A 378 14.56 17.08 -24.47
N LYS A 379 15.04 17.86 -25.46
CA LYS A 379 14.26 18.87 -26.13
C LYS A 379 14.14 18.58 -27.62
N LEU A 380 12.93 18.70 -28.14
CA LEU A 380 12.65 18.65 -29.58
C LEU A 380 12.54 20.05 -30.15
N PRO A 381 12.86 20.23 -31.47
CA PRO A 381 12.52 21.44 -32.16
C PRO A 381 11.00 21.59 -32.25
N ASN A 382 10.50 22.82 -32.09
CA ASN A 382 9.06 23.08 -32.21
C ASN A 382 8.53 22.68 -33.59
N GLN A 383 7.33 22.12 -33.64
CA GLN A 383 6.69 21.70 -34.87
C GLN A 383 6.28 22.90 -35.74
N GLY A 384 6.31 22.75 -37.06
CA GLY A 384 5.58 23.59 -38.02
C GLY A 384 4.21 23.01 -38.31
N LYS A 385 3.33 23.80 -38.92
CA LYS A 385 2.00 23.35 -39.35
C LYS A 385 2.01 23.19 -40.89
N LEU A 386 1.71 21.98 -41.33
CA LEU A 386 1.55 21.67 -42.76
C LEU A 386 0.06 21.59 -43.08
N ARG A 387 -0.42 22.53 -43.88
CA ARG A 387 -1.78 22.50 -44.44
C ARG A 387 -1.74 21.95 -45.84
N LEU A 388 -2.35 20.80 -46.07
CA LEU A 388 -2.53 20.20 -47.37
C LEU A 388 -3.91 20.60 -47.91
N ILE A 389 -3.97 21.03 -49.16
CA ILE A 389 -5.21 21.36 -49.90
C ILE A 389 -5.19 20.57 -51.18
N ALA A 390 -6.21 19.76 -51.44
CA ALA A 390 -6.39 19.01 -52.68
C ALA A 390 -7.71 19.38 -53.34
N SER A 391 -7.77 19.29 -54.62
CA SER A 391 -8.98 19.50 -55.44
C SER A 391 -10.05 18.43 -55.18
N GLU A 392 -9.60 17.21 -54.92
CA GLU A 392 -10.41 16.02 -54.63
C GLU A 392 -9.77 15.11 -53.60
N PRO A 393 -10.54 14.12 -53.00
CA PRO A 393 -9.98 13.11 -52.11
C PRO A 393 -8.90 12.29 -52.82
N GLY A 394 -7.86 11.86 -52.02
CA GLY A 394 -6.76 11.09 -52.58
C GLY A 394 -5.82 10.53 -51.54
N PHE A 395 -4.83 9.79 -51.98
CA PHE A 395 -3.80 9.19 -51.16
C PHE A 395 -2.58 10.11 -51.12
N THR A 396 -2.08 10.35 -49.91
CA THR A 396 -0.92 11.22 -49.69
C THR A 396 0.11 10.49 -48.84
N SER A 397 1.36 10.48 -49.33
CA SER A 397 2.52 9.97 -48.58
C SER A 397 3.52 11.10 -48.38
N ILE A 398 4.08 11.18 -47.16
CA ILE A 398 5.09 12.18 -46.80
C ILE A 398 6.40 11.46 -46.56
N TYR A 399 7.46 11.94 -47.21
CA TYR A 399 8.82 11.44 -47.09
C TYR A 399 9.70 12.52 -46.50
N GLU A 400 10.56 12.15 -45.51
CA GLU A 400 11.59 13.04 -44.98
C GLU A 400 12.91 12.78 -45.70
N LYS A 401 13.65 13.83 -46.03
CA LYS A 401 15.01 13.69 -46.56
C LYS A 401 16.01 13.53 -45.43
N ARG A 402 16.57 12.32 -45.26
CA ARG A 402 17.63 12.01 -44.31
C ARG A 402 18.88 11.52 -45.06
N ASN A 403 20.03 12.08 -44.75
CA ASN A 403 21.31 11.67 -45.35
C ASN A 403 21.27 11.56 -46.88
N GLY A 404 20.50 12.43 -47.55
CA GLY A 404 20.36 12.44 -49.01
C GLY A 404 19.25 11.56 -49.57
N VAL A 405 18.70 10.65 -48.79
CA VAL A 405 17.65 9.69 -49.17
C VAL A 405 16.28 10.16 -48.63
N TYR A 406 15.22 9.89 -49.39
CA TYR A 406 13.85 10.13 -48.96
C TYR A 406 13.26 8.86 -48.32
N GLU A 407 12.95 8.93 -47.05
CA GLU A 407 12.32 7.87 -46.27
C GLU A 407 10.85 8.21 -45.99
N LYS A 408 9.94 7.27 -46.23
CA LYS A 408 8.52 7.47 -45.95
C LYS A 408 8.28 7.55 -44.44
N VAL A 409 7.60 8.61 -44.01
CA VAL A 409 7.41 8.91 -42.58
C VAL A 409 5.95 9.01 -42.16
N TYR A 410 5.05 9.22 -43.15
CA TYR A 410 3.63 9.34 -42.88
C TYR A 410 2.79 9.07 -44.13
N ASP A 411 1.62 8.46 -43.90
CA ASP A 411 0.58 8.28 -44.92
C ASP A 411 -0.73 8.86 -44.38
N CYS A 412 -1.47 9.55 -45.22
CA CYS A 412 -2.83 9.94 -44.96
C CYS A 412 -3.73 9.80 -46.18
N TYR A 413 -4.98 9.49 -45.93
CA TYR A 413 -6.02 9.54 -46.93
C TYR A 413 -6.81 10.83 -46.74
N LEU A 414 -6.71 11.73 -47.73
CA LEU A 414 -7.45 12.98 -47.71
C LEU A 414 -8.92 12.71 -48.04
N LEU A 415 -9.75 12.50 -47.04
CA LEU A 415 -11.21 12.32 -47.16
C LEU A 415 -11.90 13.63 -47.56
N GLY A 416 -11.35 14.75 -47.10
CA GLY A 416 -11.81 16.09 -47.42
C GLY A 416 -10.79 16.86 -48.29
N LYS A 417 -11.16 18.08 -48.64
CA LYS A 417 -10.27 18.93 -49.44
C LYS A 417 -9.14 19.56 -48.63
N ARG A 418 -9.05 19.35 -47.30
CA ARG A 418 -8.06 19.99 -46.45
C ARG A 418 -7.64 19.07 -45.32
N GLU A 419 -6.34 19.03 -45.04
CA GLU A 419 -5.73 18.36 -43.88
C GLU A 419 -4.72 19.29 -43.22
N LEU A 420 -4.62 19.22 -41.88
CA LEU A 420 -3.68 20.01 -41.09
C LEU A 420 -2.85 19.09 -40.20
N LEU A 421 -1.54 19.05 -40.45
CA LEU A 421 -0.59 18.22 -39.76
C LEU A 421 0.41 19.07 -38.98
N ASN A 422 0.79 18.62 -37.76
CA ASN A 422 1.92 19.15 -37.02
C ASN A 422 3.17 18.31 -37.39
N VAL A 423 4.17 18.94 -38.02
CA VAL A 423 5.33 18.25 -38.59
C VAL A 423 6.60 18.87 -38.05
N LEU A 424 7.60 18.07 -37.71
CA LEU A 424 8.91 18.59 -37.33
C LEU A 424 9.60 19.35 -38.45
N PRO A 425 10.45 20.34 -38.14
CA PRO A 425 11.18 21.07 -39.18
C PRO A 425 12.11 20.12 -39.95
N GLY A 426 12.16 20.33 -41.25
CA GLY A 426 12.95 19.49 -42.17
C GLY A 426 12.56 19.64 -43.65
N LYS A 427 13.27 18.91 -44.52
CA LYS A 427 13.00 18.84 -45.93
C LYS A 427 12.18 17.61 -46.26
N TYR A 428 11.05 17.82 -46.91
CA TYR A 428 10.07 16.76 -47.18
C TYR A 428 9.72 16.69 -48.67
N LEU A 429 9.31 15.50 -49.08
CA LEU A 429 8.65 15.25 -50.35
C LEU A 429 7.23 14.78 -50.05
N ILE A 430 6.24 15.41 -50.63
CA ILE A 430 4.84 15.01 -50.57
C ILE A 430 4.48 14.41 -51.92
N VAL A 431 3.97 13.19 -51.87
CA VAL A 431 3.47 12.47 -53.05
C VAL A 431 1.97 12.33 -52.88
N TYR A 432 1.20 12.79 -53.87
CA TYR A 432 -0.25 12.76 -53.86
C TYR A 432 -0.80 12.14 -55.13
N LYS A 433 -1.80 11.24 -54.95
CA LYS A 433 -2.56 10.65 -56.04
C LYS A 433 -4.06 10.82 -55.83
N PRO A 434 -4.79 11.47 -56.78
CA PRO A 434 -6.25 11.56 -56.71
C PRO A 434 -6.92 10.19 -56.71
N LYS A 435 -8.03 10.07 -55.95
CA LYS A 435 -8.82 8.81 -55.90
C LYS A 435 -9.49 8.51 -57.24
N SER A 436 -9.92 9.54 -57.98
CA SER A 436 -10.61 9.43 -59.28
C SER A 436 -9.74 8.88 -60.38
N SER A 437 -8.41 9.00 -60.25
CA SER A 437 -7.47 8.53 -61.24
C SER A 437 -7.10 7.06 -61.08
N TYR A 438 -7.28 6.28 -62.13
CA TYR A 438 -6.80 4.89 -62.23
C TYR A 438 -5.38 4.79 -62.81
N ASP A 439 -4.86 5.93 -63.33
CA ASP A 439 -3.54 6.00 -63.91
C ASP A 439 -2.48 6.37 -62.86
N CYS A 440 -1.40 5.58 -62.78
CA CYS A 440 -0.30 5.83 -61.84
C CYS A 440 0.54 7.06 -62.25
N GLU A 441 0.52 7.45 -63.48
CA GLU A 441 1.25 8.63 -64.00
C GLU A 441 0.64 9.95 -63.50
N ILE A 442 -0.62 9.96 -63.09
CA ILE A 442 -1.26 11.14 -62.50
C ILE A 442 -0.93 11.24 -61.01
N THR A 443 0.35 11.21 -60.66
CA THR A 443 0.87 11.43 -59.32
C THR A 443 1.60 12.78 -59.29
N SER A 444 1.28 13.62 -58.30
CA SER A 444 1.98 14.90 -58.10
C SER A 444 3.01 14.81 -56.98
N GLU A 445 4.17 15.43 -57.20
CA GLU A 445 5.24 15.54 -56.23
C GLU A 445 5.47 17.00 -55.84
N LYS A 446 5.61 17.25 -54.52
CA LYS A 446 5.92 18.58 -53.98
C LYS A 446 7.08 18.50 -53.00
N TYR A 447 8.19 19.16 -53.33
CA TYR A 447 9.35 19.31 -52.47
C TYR A 447 9.14 20.54 -51.57
N ILE A 448 9.20 20.38 -50.29
CA ILE A 448 8.91 21.45 -49.31
C ILE A 448 9.96 21.50 -48.22
N ASN A 449 10.05 22.66 -47.55
CA ASN A 449 10.85 22.86 -46.35
C ASN A 449 9.93 23.39 -45.22
N ILE A 450 9.84 22.66 -44.13
CA ILE A 450 9.03 23.03 -42.97
C ILE A 450 9.94 23.69 -41.95
N SER A 451 9.52 24.82 -41.41
CA SER A 451 10.22 25.56 -40.37
C SER A 451 9.41 25.55 -39.06
N SER A 452 10.10 25.60 -37.90
CA SER A 452 9.47 25.65 -36.59
C SER A 452 8.50 26.82 -36.49
N ASN A 453 7.32 26.57 -35.89
CA ASN A 453 6.28 27.58 -35.63
C ASN A 453 5.72 28.30 -36.86
N VAL A 454 5.98 27.79 -38.04
CA VAL A 454 5.49 28.37 -39.30
C VAL A 454 4.41 27.47 -39.90
N MET A 455 3.36 28.08 -40.46
CA MET A 455 2.36 27.38 -41.24
C MET A 455 2.75 27.42 -42.70
N LEU A 456 2.90 26.26 -43.33
CA LEU A 456 3.09 26.09 -44.77
C LEU A 456 1.81 25.51 -45.37
N THR A 457 1.29 26.15 -46.43
CA THR A 457 0.17 25.61 -47.18
C THR A 457 0.66 25.06 -48.50
N VAL A 458 0.28 23.83 -48.84
CA VAL A 458 0.64 23.13 -50.05
C VAL A 458 -0.65 22.72 -50.78
N THR A 459 -0.77 23.14 -52.02
CA THR A 459 -1.85 22.69 -52.90
C THR A 459 -1.36 21.49 -53.70
N LEU A 460 -2.10 20.40 -53.65
CA LEU A 460 -1.80 19.11 -54.28
C LEU A 460 -2.54 18.95 -55.59
#